data_aeee7ffd085d41c80ed4fd02149b85b9
#
_entry.id   aeee7ffd085d41c80ed4fd02149b85b9
#
_cell.length_a   1.000
_cell.length_b   1.000
_cell.length_c   1.000
_cell.angle_alpha   90.00
_cell.angle_beta   90.00
_cell.angle_gamma   90.00
#
_symmetry.space_group_name_H-M   'P 1'
#
loop_
_entity.id
_entity.type
_entity.pdbx_description
1 polymer ?
#
loop_
_entity_poly.entity_id
_entity_poly.type
_entity_poly.pdbx_seq_one_letter_code
_entity_poly.pdbx_strand_id
1 'polypeptide(L)'
;MTADDQLAVADLHSHLVPGVDDGARTLEETLDGVERMTQAGIRKIITTPHVDASLTREPAAFSERMDEMDDAWARALEAVTERFPDVDFRRGQEVMLDVPDPNLADERLRLGGSSFVLLEWPRLQLPPGTVDVLVRLRRAGTRPIVAHPERYVGFDHGLELVTEWRRVGAYLQLNYGSLVGRYGVEARTLAWRLLGRGWIDYLATDFHGRPHLKLFWREAVQKLEEAAGEEQISLLSVTNPQRVFRDEEPLPVPPLLGKRTLWTRLREFLNLEQN
;
A
#
# COMPACT_ATOMS: atom_id res chain seq x y z
N MET A 1 21.07 -13.63 -1.09
CA MET A 1 19.73 -13.53 -1.69
C MET A 1 19.55 -14.77 -2.58
N THR A 2 18.70 -15.66 -2.17
CA THR A 2 18.38 -16.87 -2.95
C THR A 2 17.43 -16.52 -4.10
N ALA A 3 17.32 -17.37 -5.13
CA ALA A 3 16.36 -17.15 -6.23
C ALA A 3 14.89 -17.06 -5.73
N ASP A 4 14.56 -17.73 -4.62
CA ASP A 4 13.26 -17.65 -3.93
C ASP A 4 13.01 -16.27 -3.30
N ASP A 5 14.05 -15.57 -2.86
CA ASP A 5 13.95 -14.21 -2.32
C ASP A 5 13.50 -13.19 -3.39
N GLN A 6 13.74 -13.46 -4.67
CA GLN A 6 13.40 -12.58 -5.78
C GLN A 6 11.93 -12.71 -6.23
N LEU A 7 11.26 -13.79 -5.87
CA LEU A 7 9.88 -14.09 -6.28
C LEU A 7 8.85 -13.94 -5.16
N ALA A 8 9.30 -13.66 -3.92
CA ALA A 8 8.38 -13.51 -2.79
C ALA A 8 7.51 -12.27 -2.94
N VAL A 9 6.19 -12.46 -2.86
CA VAL A 9 5.23 -11.35 -2.78
C VAL A 9 5.51 -10.54 -1.53
N ALA A 10 5.47 -9.22 -1.67
CA ALA A 10 5.66 -8.30 -0.55
C ALA A 10 4.40 -7.45 -0.33
N ASP A 11 4.07 -7.25 0.93
CA ASP A 11 2.96 -6.42 1.39
C ASP A 11 3.48 -5.22 2.18
N LEU A 12 3.04 -4.03 1.82
CA LEU A 12 3.50 -2.77 2.42
C LEU A 12 2.47 -2.14 3.37
N HIS A 13 1.31 -2.78 3.54
CA HIS A 13 0.20 -2.21 4.27
C HIS A 13 -0.62 -3.30 4.95
N SER A 14 -0.46 -3.42 6.25
CA SER A 14 -1.21 -4.34 7.11
C SER A 14 -1.18 -3.86 8.56
N HIS A 15 -2.12 -4.34 9.41
CA HIS A 15 -2.28 -3.93 10.79
C HIS A 15 -2.11 -5.14 11.72
N LEU A 16 -0.85 -5.57 11.89
CA LEU A 16 -0.48 -6.78 12.62
C LEU A 16 0.31 -6.51 13.91
N VAL A 17 0.48 -5.25 14.33
CA VAL A 17 1.03 -4.94 15.67
C VAL A 17 -0.09 -5.10 16.69
N PRO A 18 0.04 -5.99 17.71
CA PRO A 18 -1.08 -6.35 18.56
C PRO A 18 -1.52 -5.22 19.49
N GLY A 19 -2.82 -4.89 19.47
CA GLY A 19 -3.47 -4.03 20.46
C GLY A 19 -3.19 -2.54 20.36
N VAL A 20 -2.57 -2.07 19.26
CA VAL A 20 -2.21 -0.66 19.10
C VAL A 20 -3.19 0.14 18.22
N ASP A 21 -3.97 -0.53 17.39
CA ASP A 21 -4.97 0.07 16.51
C ASP A 21 -6.18 -0.85 16.31
N ASP A 22 -6.94 -0.69 15.24
CA ASP A 22 -8.08 -1.54 14.89
C ASP A 22 -7.71 -2.85 14.19
N GLY A 23 -6.41 -3.13 14.05
CA GLY A 23 -5.86 -4.36 13.51
C GLY A 23 -5.89 -5.55 14.47
N ALA A 24 -4.83 -6.36 14.51
CA ALA A 24 -4.69 -7.48 15.43
C ALA A 24 -4.78 -7.01 16.90
N ARG A 25 -5.63 -7.68 17.71
CA ARG A 25 -5.82 -7.30 19.12
C ARG A 25 -4.85 -8.00 20.05
N THR A 26 -4.40 -9.17 19.64
CA THR A 26 -3.54 -10.04 20.46
C THR A 26 -2.38 -10.56 19.61
N LEU A 27 -1.34 -11.02 20.28
CA LEU A 27 -0.21 -11.67 19.63
C LEU A 27 -0.62 -12.92 18.84
N GLU A 28 -1.63 -13.63 19.31
CA GLU A 28 -2.18 -14.79 18.60
C GLU A 28 -2.83 -14.37 17.27
N GLU A 29 -3.62 -13.28 17.26
CA GLU A 29 -4.18 -12.72 16.02
C GLU A 29 -3.07 -12.23 15.05
N THR A 30 -1.96 -11.69 15.58
CA THR A 30 -0.77 -11.35 14.77
C THR A 30 -0.18 -12.59 14.10
N LEU A 31 0.07 -13.65 14.89
CA LEU A 31 0.67 -14.88 14.36
C LEU A 31 -0.25 -15.59 13.36
N ASP A 32 -1.57 -15.66 13.62
CA ASP A 32 -2.56 -16.15 12.66
C ASP A 32 -2.55 -15.33 11.37
N GLY A 33 -2.48 -14.00 11.50
CA GLY A 33 -2.39 -13.08 10.37
C GLY A 33 -1.16 -13.35 9.50
N VAL A 34 0.02 -13.45 10.10
CA VAL A 34 1.27 -13.76 9.40
C VAL A 34 1.21 -15.15 8.75
N GLU A 35 0.67 -16.15 9.46
CA GLU A 35 0.48 -17.52 8.91
C GLU A 35 -0.38 -17.49 7.64
N ARG A 36 -1.49 -16.78 7.67
CA ARG A 36 -2.38 -16.64 6.51
C ARG A 36 -1.73 -15.90 5.35
N MET A 37 -0.93 -14.87 5.63
CA MET A 37 -0.14 -14.17 4.61
C MET A 37 0.90 -15.08 3.99
N THR A 38 1.62 -15.88 4.80
CA THR A 38 2.63 -16.84 4.29
C THR A 38 2.01 -17.95 3.46
N GLN A 39 0.82 -18.46 3.86
CA GLN A 39 0.04 -19.43 3.07
C GLN A 39 -0.43 -18.84 1.72
N ALA A 40 -0.59 -17.53 1.64
CA ALA A 40 -0.88 -16.81 0.41
C ALA A 40 0.38 -16.52 -0.44
N GLY A 41 1.60 -16.85 0.04
CA GLY A 41 2.88 -16.59 -0.64
C GLY A 41 3.51 -15.24 -0.31
N ILE A 42 2.95 -14.50 0.65
CA ILE A 42 3.49 -13.20 1.09
C ILE A 42 4.52 -13.47 2.19
N ARG A 43 5.80 -13.16 1.94
CA ARG A 43 6.90 -13.42 2.87
C ARG A 43 7.69 -12.17 3.26
N LYS A 44 7.41 -11.05 2.62
CA LYS A 44 7.94 -9.73 2.98
C LYS A 44 6.78 -8.85 3.41
N ILE A 45 6.74 -8.48 4.68
CA ILE A 45 5.59 -7.81 5.28
C ILE A 45 6.08 -6.55 6.00
N ILE A 46 5.55 -5.40 5.62
CA ILE A 46 5.64 -4.18 6.42
C ILE A 46 4.27 -3.95 7.04
N THR A 47 4.19 -4.09 8.37
CA THR A 47 2.97 -3.75 9.10
C THR A 47 2.97 -2.27 9.47
N THR A 48 1.81 -1.61 9.33
CA THR A 48 1.67 -0.17 9.33
C THR A 48 0.53 0.28 10.24
N PRO A 49 0.64 0.11 11.58
CA PRO A 49 -0.41 0.58 12.46
C PRO A 49 -0.66 2.07 12.32
N HIS A 50 -1.90 2.50 12.62
CA HIS A 50 -2.31 3.89 12.50
C HIS A 50 -1.63 4.81 13.49
N VAL A 51 -1.24 6.01 13.02
CA VAL A 51 -0.80 7.12 13.85
C VAL A 51 -1.33 8.45 13.32
N ASP A 52 -1.89 9.27 14.21
CA ASP A 52 -2.37 10.60 13.84
C ASP A 52 -1.18 11.57 13.68
N ALA A 53 -1.13 12.26 12.56
CA ALA A 53 -0.06 13.23 12.28
C ALA A 53 -0.06 14.42 13.25
N SER A 54 -1.21 14.76 13.84
CA SER A 54 -1.32 15.79 14.88
C SER A 54 -0.44 15.50 16.09
N LEU A 55 -0.25 14.24 16.48
CA LEU A 55 0.64 13.86 17.57
C LEU A 55 2.09 14.32 17.33
N THR A 56 2.53 14.43 16.10
CA THR A 56 3.89 14.90 15.77
C THR A 56 4.17 16.34 16.19
N ARG A 57 3.12 17.09 16.53
CA ARG A 57 3.22 18.47 17.07
C ARG A 57 3.34 18.52 18.59
N GLU A 58 3.11 17.40 19.26
CA GLU A 58 3.13 17.25 20.71
C GLU A 58 4.21 16.22 21.09
N PRO A 59 5.50 16.63 21.21
CA PRO A 59 6.62 15.68 21.31
C PRO A 59 6.50 14.66 22.47
N ALA A 60 5.93 15.05 23.61
CA ALA A 60 5.76 14.14 24.73
C ALA A 60 4.70 13.06 24.43
N ALA A 61 3.52 13.47 23.95
CA ALA A 61 2.45 12.54 23.58
C ALA A 61 2.85 11.63 22.40
N PHE A 62 3.58 12.19 21.43
CA PHE A 62 4.14 11.41 20.33
C PHE A 62 5.14 10.35 20.81
N SER A 63 6.07 10.74 21.71
CA SER A 63 7.03 9.79 22.26
C SER A 63 6.33 8.67 23.02
N GLU A 64 5.40 8.99 23.93
CA GLU A 64 4.63 8.02 24.68
C GLU A 64 3.89 7.02 23.75
N ARG A 65 3.21 7.54 22.73
CA ARG A 65 2.51 6.71 21.76
C ARG A 65 3.45 5.79 20.98
N MET A 66 4.59 6.31 20.53
CA MET A 66 5.58 5.51 19.80
C MET A 66 6.26 4.46 20.70
N ASP A 67 6.47 4.75 21.98
CA ASP A 67 7.05 3.81 22.94
C ASP A 67 6.08 2.64 23.23
N GLU A 68 4.77 2.91 23.35
CA GLU A 68 3.74 1.86 23.44
C GLU A 68 3.76 0.94 22.20
N MET A 69 3.87 1.55 21.01
CA MET A 69 3.96 0.81 19.75
C MET A 69 5.26 0.00 19.65
N ASP A 70 6.38 0.55 20.11
CA ASP A 70 7.69 -0.10 20.12
C ASP A 70 7.67 -1.35 21.02
N ASP A 71 7.05 -1.27 22.20
CA ASP A 71 6.88 -2.42 23.10
C ASP A 71 6.00 -3.52 22.49
N ALA A 72 4.88 -3.16 21.88
CA ALA A 72 4.01 -4.12 21.21
C ALA A 72 4.69 -4.74 19.98
N TRP A 73 5.42 -3.93 19.21
CA TRP A 73 6.19 -4.37 18.06
C TRP A 73 7.30 -5.35 18.45
N ALA A 74 8.07 -5.06 19.49
CA ALA A 74 9.16 -5.93 19.94
C ALA A 74 8.67 -7.35 20.24
N ARG A 75 7.53 -7.47 20.97
CA ARG A 75 6.89 -8.76 21.25
C ARG A 75 6.41 -9.47 19.97
N ALA A 76 5.81 -8.72 19.03
CA ALA A 76 5.34 -9.28 17.77
C ALA A 76 6.52 -9.76 16.92
N LEU A 77 7.59 -8.97 16.79
CA LEU A 77 8.77 -9.29 16.01
C LEU A 77 9.46 -10.56 16.54
N GLU A 78 9.64 -10.68 17.85
CA GLU A 78 10.22 -11.86 18.48
C GLU A 78 9.43 -13.12 18.14
N ALA A 79 8.11 -13.11 18.38
CA ALA A 79 7.24 -14.26 18.15
C ALA A 79 7.12 -14.62 16.66
N VAL A 80 7.06 -13.63 15.76
CA VAL A 80 7.04 -13.86 14.31
C VAL A 80 8.36 -14.44 13.83
N THR A 81 9.49 -13.91 14.30
CA THR A 81 10.84 -14.41 13.92
C THR A 81 11.04 -15.86 14.38
N GLU A 82 10.57 -16.20 15.58
CA GLU A 82 10.64 -17.58 16.09
C GLU A 82 9.77 -18.55 15.27
N ARG A 83 8.52 -18.16 14.98
CA ARG A 83 7.56 -19.06 14.31
C ARG A 83 7.68 -19.08 12.79
N PHE A 84 8.13 -17.99 12.18
CA PHE A 84 8.21 -17.80 10.72
C PHE A 84 9.58 -17.24 10.31
N PRO A 85 10.68 -18.00 10.48
CA PRO A 85 12.05 -17.49 10.26
C PRO A 85 12.34 -17.06 8.82
N ASP A 86 11.51 -17.47 7.85
CA ASP A 86 11.64 -17.11 6.43
C ASP A 86 10.84 -15.83 6.07
N VAL A 87 10.22 -15.17 7.04
CA VAL A 87 9.46 -13.93 6.84
C VAL A 87 10.31 -12.71 7.19
N ASP A 88 10.51 -11.81 6.21
CA ASP A 88 11.06 -10.47 6.47
C ASP A 88 9.92 -9.59 6.99
N PHE A 89 9.81 -9.51 8.34
CA PHE A 89 8.75 -8.77 9.03
C PHE A 89 9.28 -7.45 9.54
N ARG A 90 8.75 -6.35 9.01
CA ARG A 90 9.15 -4.99 9.37
C ARG A 90 7.94 -4.16 9.76
N ARG A 91 8.20 -3.01 10.38
CA ARG A 91 7.18 -2.03 10.74
C ARG A 91 7.42 -0.70 10.00
N GLY A 92 6.36 -0.01 9.74
CA GLY A 92 6.23 1.40 9.45
C GLY A 92 4.99 1.93 10.15
N GLN A 93 4.40 3.01 9.62
CA GLN A 93 3.11 3.54 10.08
C GLN A 93 2.24 3.91 8.89
N GLU A 94 0.92 3.73 9.02
CA GLU A 94 -0.05 4.44 8.22
C GLU A 94 -0.36 5.76 8.92
N VAL A 95 0.18 6.85 8.38
CA VAL A 95 0.07 8.18 8.99
C VAL A 95 -1.18 8.86 8.52
N MET A 96 -2.12 9.08 9.43
CA MET A 96 -3.35 9.81 9.16
C MET A 96 -3.10 11.33 9.17
N LEU A 97 -3.19 11.97 8.00
CA LEU A 97 -2.95 13.40 7.80
C LEU A 97 -4.13 14.24 8.29
N ASP A 98 -4.34 14.28 9.60
CA ASP A 98 -5.37 15.08 10.28
C ASP A 98 -4.95 16.55 10.50
N VAL A 99 -3.70 16.88 10.19
CA VAL A 99 -3.15 18.25 10.19
C VAL A 99 -2.42 18.55 8.89
N PRO A 100 -2.43 19.83 8.43
CA PRO A 100 -1.85 20.18 7.14
C PRO A 100 -0.32 20.22 7.12
N ASP A 101 0.36 20.32 8.26
CA ASP A 101 1.81 20.48 8.41
C ASP A 101 2.40 19.47 9.42
N PRO A 102 2.34 18.16 9.12
CA PRO A 102 2.90 17.13 9.99
C PRO A 102 4.43 17.20 10.02
N ASN A 103 5.02 16.84 11.17
CA ASN A 103 6.45 16.60 11.27
C ASN A 103 6.74 15.09 11.13
N LEU A 104 7.11 14.63 9.94
CA LEU A 104 7.40 13.23 9.67
C LEU A 104 8.91 12.93 9.65
N ALA A 105 9.70 13.63 10.48
CA ALA A 105 11.14 13.42 10.57
C ALA A 105 11.52 12.13 11.33
N ASP A 106 10.67 11.66 12.25
CA ASP A 106 10.92 10.44 13.02
C ASP A 106 10.97 9.22 12.10
N GLU A 107 12.05 8.43 12.21
CA GLU A 107 12.28 7.26 11.35
C GLU A 107 11.28 6.13 11.61
N ARG A 108 10.66 6.07 12.81
CA ARG A 108 9.63 5.09 13.16
C ARG A 108 8.36 5.22 12.33
N LEU A 109 8.13 6.39 11.68
CA LEU A 109 7.02 6.62 10.78
C LEU A 109 7.25 6.03 9.38
N ARG A 110 8.48 5.63 9.07
CA ARG A 110 8.89 5.19 7.74
C ARG A 110 8.66 3.71 7.55
N LEU A 111 8.36 3.31 6.30
CA LEU A 111 8.15 1.92 5.93
C LEU A 111 9.44 1.12 6.00
N GLY A 112 9.57 0.24 7.01
CA GLY A 112 10.68 -0.69 7.15
C GLY A 112 12.06 -0.05 7.23
N GLY A 113 12.16 1.22 7.69
CA GLY A 113 13.41 1.98 7.79
C GLY A 113 13.86 2.64 6.48
N SER A 114 13.00 2.66 5.45
CA SER A 114 13.24 3.35 4.17
C SER A 114 12.94 4.85 4.27
N SER A 115 13.01 5.58 3.16
CA SER A 115 12.56 6.97 3.07
C SER A 115 11.05 7.11 2.72
N PHE A 116 10.35 5.99 2.54
CA PHE A 116 8.92 5.98 2.21
C PHE A 116 8.05 6.10 3.46
N VAL A 117 6.93 6.83 3.34
CA VAL A 117 5.89 6.95 4.37
C VAL A 117 4.54 6.68 3.72
N LEU A 118 3.72 5.83 4.35
CA LEU A 118 2.36 5.54 3.94
C LEU A 118 1.43 6.58 4.59
N LEU A 119 0.57 7.18 3.79
CA LEU A 119 -0.26 8.32 4.18
C LEU A 119 -1.72 8.08 3.85
N GLU A 120 -2.61 8.41 4.78
CA GLU A 120 -4.04 8.48 4.51
C GLU A 120 -4.63 9.82 5.01
N TRP A 121 -5.84 10.16 4.56
CA TRP A 121 -6.61 11.29 5.09
C TRP A 121 -7.79 10.79 5.92
N PRO A 122 -8.15 11.55 7.00
CA PRO A 122 -9.18 11.14 7.95
C PRO A 122 -10.52 10.84 7.27
N ARG A 123 -11.18 9.79 7.75
CA ARG A 123 -12.52 9.39 7.31
C ARG A 123 -12.65 9.18 5.80
N LEU A 124 -11.56 8.86 5.12
CA LEU A 124 -11.50 8.72 3.67
C LEU A 124 -12.04 9.97 2.93
N GLN A 125 -11.80 11.16 3.46
CA GLN A 125 -12.18 12.42 2.86
C GLN A 125 -10.94 13.25 2.54
N LEU A 126 -10.95 13.89 1.36
CA LEU A 126 -9.83 14.69 0.89
C LEU A 126 -10.04 16.17 1.24
N PRO A 127 -9.26 16.73 2.18
CA PRO A 127 -9.31 18.15 2.46
C PRO A 127 -8.69 18.96 1.31
N PRO A 128 -8.97 20.26 1.20
CA PRO A 128 -8.21 21.16 0.35
C PRO A 128 -6.71 21.13 0.72
N GLY A 129 -5.82 21.30 -0.28
CA GLY A 129 -4.37 21.43 -0.05
C GLY A 129 -3.61 20.11 0.07
N THR A 130 -4.20 18.96 -0.29
CA THR A 130 -3.50 17.67 -0.28
C THR A 130 -2.20 17.69 -1.10
N VAL A 131 -2.21 18.38 -2.25
CA VAL A 131 -1.01 18.54 -3.10
C VAL A 131 0.08 19.30 -2.37
N ASP A 132 -0.26 20.37 -1.63
CA ASP A 132 0.71 21.17 -0.90
C ASP A 132 1.39 20.39 0.22
N VAL A 133 0.64 19.52 0.91
CA VAL A 133 1.20 18.60 1.92
C VAL A 133 2.23 17.67 1.26
N LEU A 134 1.87 17.03 0.16
CA LEU A 134 2.77 16.11 -0.56
C LEU A 134 4.04 16.81 -1.07
N VAL A 135 3.92 18.05 -1.58
CA VAL A 135 5.08 18.88 -1.99
C VAL A 135 6.00 19.14 -0.81
N ARG A 136 5.47 19.49 0.37
CA ARG A 136 6.29 19.73 1.57
C ARG A 136 7.02 18.48 2.00
N LEU A 137 6.34 17.34 2.05
CA LEU A 137 6.93 16.05 2.41
C LEU A 137 8.04 15.64 1.44
N ARG A 138 7.83 15.81 0.14
CA ARG A 138 8.87 15.55 -0.88
C ARG A 138 10.09 16.45 -0.69
N ARG A 139 9.88 17.74 -0.42
CA ARG A 139 10.97 18.69 -0.15
C ARG A 139 11.74 18.37 1.13
N ALA A 140 11.09 17.76 2.11
CA ALA A 140 11.72 17.29 3.34
C ALA A 140 12.47 15.95 3.16
N GLY A 141 12.56 15.42 1.93
CA GLY A 141 13.24 14.16 1.62
C GLY A 141 12.41 12.89 1.85
N THR A 142 11.12 13.03 2.18
CA THR A 142 10.19 11.90 2.32
C THR A 142 9.67 11.47 0.96
N ARG A 143 9.46 10.16 0.77
CA ARG A 143 8.80 9.57 -0.39
C ARG A 143 7.35 9.17 -0.01
N PRO A 144 6.35 10.04 -0.25
CA PRO A 144 4.97 9.77 0.17
C PRO A 144 4.33 8.70 -0.72
N ILE A 145 3.68 7.73 -0.08
CA ILE A 145 2.77 6.77 -0.70
C ILE A 145 1.37 7.09 -0.20
N VAL A 146 0.45 7.43 -1.09
CA VAL A 146 -0.96 7.63 -0.74
C VAL A 146 -1.63 6.26 -0.68
N ALA A 147 -2.15 5.91 0.49
CA ALA A 147 -2.88 4.68 0.72
C ALA A 147 -4.25 4.71 0.04
N HIS A 148 -4.63 3.60 -0.55
CA HIS A 148 -5.95 3.28 -1.10
C HIS A 148 -6.73 4.48 -1.70
N PRO A 149 -6.15 5.20 -2.70
CA PRO A 149 -6.77 6.39 -3.29
C PRO A 149 -8.18 6.11 -3.84
N GLU A 150 -8.47 4.88 -4.19
CA GLU A 150 -9.76 4.44 -4.70
C GLU A 150 -10.88 4.43 -3.65
N ARG A 151 -10.54 4.55 -2.36
CA ARG A 151 -11.52 4.52 -1.26
C ARG A 151 -12.00 5.90 -0.83
N TYR A 152 -11.35 6.97 -1.28
CA TYR A 152 -11.76 8.32 -0.86
C TYR A 152 -13.11 8.72 -1.43
N VAL A 153 -13.98 9.23 -0.56
CA VAL A 153 -15.33 9.68 -0.90
C VAL A 153 -15.25 10.98 -1.71
N GLY A 154 -16.05 11.07 -2.77
CA GLY A 154 -16.08 12.26 -3.62
C GLY A 154 -14.81 12.44 -4.45
N PHE A 155 -14.00 11.39 -4.55
CA PHE A 155 -12.82 11.39 -5.40
C PHE A 155 -13.23 11.65 -6.85
N ASP A 156 -12.63 12.68 -7.42
CA ASP A 156 -13.06 13.28 -8.68
C ASP A 156 -13.14 12.28 -9.84
N HIS A 157 -14.23 12.37 -10.58
CA HIS A 157 -14.45 11.57 -11.79
C HIS A 157 -13.39 11.83 -12.88
N GLY A 158 -12.70 12.98 -12.85
CA GLY A 158 -11.66 13.37 -13.80
C GLY A 158 -10.28 12.78 -13.50
N LEU A 159 -10.00 12.32 -12.28
CA LEU A 159 -8.67 11.91 -11.81
C LEU A 159 -7.62 13.06 -11.86
N GLU A 160 -8.06 14.30 -11.86
CA GLU A 160 -7.19 15.48 -11.93
C GLU A 160 -6.28 15.55 -10.70
N LEU A 161 -6.87 15.31 -9.52
CA LEU A 161 -6.12 15.32 -8.26
C LEU A 161 -5.04 14.23 -8.20
N VAL A 162 -5.34 13.02 -8.73
CA VAL A 162 -4.34 11.94 -8.82
C VAL A 162 -3.20 12.36 -9.75
N THR A 163 -3.51 13.01 -10.85
CA THR A 163 -2.50 13.55 -11.77
C THR A 163 -1.58 14.52 -11.05
N GLU A 164 -2.14 15.43 -10.25
CA GLU A 164 -1.37 16.39 -9.46
C GLU A 164 -0.50 15.69 -8.39
N TRP A 165 -1.04 14.71 -7.64
CA TRP A 165 -0.26 13.94 -6.68
C TRP A 165 0.94 13.25 -7.33
N ARG A 166 0.72 12.59 -8.47
CA ARG A 166 1.80 11.94 -9.21
C ARG A 166 2.82 12.95 -9.75
N ARG A 167 2.35 14.10 -10.24
CA ARG A 167 3.23 15.17 -10.73
C ARG A 167 4.17 15.72 -9.66
N VAL A 168 3.73 15.77 -8.41
CA VAL A 168 4.57 16.19 -7.28
C VAL A 168 5.40 15.06 -6.67
N GLY A 169 5.35 13.86 -7.26
CA GLY A 169 6.17 12.72 -6.89
C GLY A 169 5.61 11.86 -5.76
N ALA A 170 4.30 11.88 -5.53
CA ALA A 170 3.65 10.90 -4.68
C ALA A 170 3.42 9.58 -5.44
N TYR A 171 3.58 8.46 -4.73
CA TYR A 171 3.25 7.12 -5.19
C TYR A 171 1.86 6.72 -4.70
N LEU A 172 1.25 5.73 -5.35
CA LEU A 172 -0.10 5.28 -5.03
C LEU A 172 -0.11 3.78 -4.71
N GLN A 173 -0.69 3.44 -3.56
CA GLN A 173 -0.93 2.05 -3.15
C GLN A 173 -2.43 1.76 -3.21
N LEU A 174 -2.83 0.71 -3.92
CA LEU A 174 -4.19 0.27 -4.09
C LEU A 174 -4.43 -1.04 -3.33
N ASN A 175 -5.60 -1.20 -2.72
CA ASN A 175 -5.96 -2.40 -1.98
C ASN A 175 -6.42 -3.54 -2.89
N TYR A 176 -5.93 -4.77 -2.65
CA TYR A 176 -6.41 -5.97 -3.36
C TYR A 176 -7.93 -6.13 -3.26
N GLY A 177 -8.51 -5.85 -2.08
CA GLY A 177 -9.95 -5.92 -1.84
C GLY A 177 -10.77 -5.03 -2.77
N SER A 178 -10.23 -3.90 -3.20
CA SER A 178 -10.92 -2.97 -4.12
C SER A 178 -11.16 -3.60 -5.48
N LEU A 179 -10.22 -4.40 -5.99
CA LEU A 179 -10.34 -5.05 -7.31
C LEU A 179 -11.50 -6.05 -7.37
N VAL A 180 -11.86 -6.63 -6.24
CA VAL A 180 -12.95 -7.61 -6.12
C VAL A 180 -14.23 -7.03 -5.53
N GLY A 181 -14.26 -5.71 -5.27
CA GLY A 181 -15.48 -5.01 -4.84
C GLY A 181 -15.73 -5.03 -3.33
N ARG A 182 -14.72 -5.34 -2.50
CA ARG A 182 -14.83 -5.33 -1.03
C ARG A 182 -15.37 -4.01 -0.48
N TYR A 183 -14.96 -2.89 -1.10
CA TYR A 183 -15.27 -1.53 -0.65
C TYR A 183 -16.34 -0.85 -1.51
N GLY A 184 -17.13 -1.64 -2.27
CA GLY A 184 -18.21 -1.14 -3.10
C GLY A 184 -17.85 -0.96 -4.58
N VAL A 185 -18.88 -0.60 -5.35
CA VAL A 185 -18.76 -0.49 -6.82
C VAL A 185 -17.91 0.69 -7.24
N GLU A 186 -18.01 1.82 -6.52
CA GLU A 186 -17.27 3.05 -6.82
C GLU A 186 -15.77 2.82 -6.65
N ALA A 187 -15.35 2.31 -5.49
CA ALA A 187 -13.95 1.98 -5.22
C ALA A 187 -13.40 0.98 -6.25
N ARG A 188 -14.17 -0.07 -6.59
CA ARG A 188 -13.78 -1.03 -7.62
C ARG A 188 -13.59 -0.36 -8.98
N THR A 189 -14.53 0.47 -9.39
CA THR A 189 -14.49 1.15 -10.70
C THR A 189 -13.27 2.06 -10.78
N LEU A 190 -13.00 2.83 -9.72
CA LEU A 190 -11.85 3.72 -9.66
C LEU A 190 -10.53 2.93 -9.65
N ALA A 191 -10.45 1.83 -8.89
CA ALA A 191 -9.28 0.94 -8.86
C ALA A 191 -8.89 0.46 -10.27
N TRP A 192 -9.84 -0.07 -11.03
CA TRP A 192 -9.61 -0.52 -12.41
C TRP A 192 -9.26 0.63 -13.36
N ARG A 193 -9.83 1.84 -13.17
CA ARG A 193 -9.47 3.03 -13.95
C ARG A 193 -8.03 3.46 -13.70
N LEU A 194 -7.57 3.44 -12.45
CA LEU A 194 -6.20 3.78 -12.08
C LEU A 194 -5.19 2.78 -12.66
N LEU A 195 -5.48 1.47 -12.57
CA LEU A 195 -4.69 0.42 -13.21
C LEU A 195 -4.65 0.57 -14.74
N GLY A 196 -5.79 0.88 -15.36
CA GLY A 196 -5.89 1.13 -16.80
C GLY A 196 -5.05 2.31 -17.28
N ARG A 197 -4.60 3.18 -16.39
CA ARG A 197 -3.68 4.29 -16.69
C ARG A 197 -2.22 4.01 -16.31
N GLY A 198 -1.94 2.89 -15.66
CA GLY A 198 -0.60 2.60 -15.11
C GLY A 198 -0.21 3.58 -14.00
N TRP A 199 -1.17 4.02 -13.20
CA TRP A 199 -0.93 5.04 -12.16
C TRP A 199 -0.73 4.48 -10.76
N ILE A 200 -0.91 3.19 -10.59
CA ILE A 200 -0.66 2.50 -9.33
C ILE A 200 0.79 2.02 -9.30
N ASP A 201 1.43 2.22 -8.17
CA ASP A 201 2.83 1.85 -7.94
C ASP A 201 2.94 0.58 -7.08
N TYR A 202 1.94 0.33 -6.20
CA TYR A 202 1.91 -0.80 -5.26
C TYR A 202 0.51 -1.38 -5.11
N LEU A 203 0.42 -2.70 -4.92
CA LEU A 203 -0.75 -3.37 -4.38
C LEU A 203 -0.45 -3.85 -2.96
N ALA A 204 -1.42 -3.73 -2.04
CA ALA A 204 -1.29 -4.19 -0.67
C ALA A 204 -2.60 -4.75 -0.12
N THR A 205 -2.50 -5.47 1.01
CA THR A 205 -3.65 -6.17 1.59
C THR A 205 -4.56 -5.27 2.43
N ASP A 206 -3.99 -4.29 3.13
CA ASP A 206 -4.69 -3.54 4.18
C ASP A 206 -5.35 -4.52 5.18
N PHE A 207 -4.57 -5.55 5.54
CA PHE A 207 -5.09 -6.67 6.33
C PHE A 207 -4.99 -6.38 7.83
N HIS A 208 -6.14 -6.42 8.49
CA HIS A 208 -6.27 -6.07 9.91
C HIS A 208 -6.12 -7.28 10.87
N GLY A 209 -5.51 -8.38 10.44
CA GLY A 209 -5.20 -9.52 11.32
C GLY A 209 -6.38 -10.22 11.98
N ARG A 210 -7.63 -9.81 11.73
CA ARG A 210 -8.80 -10.40 12.36
C ARG A 210 -9.19 -11.74 11.72
N PRO A 211 -9.59 -12.75 12.50
CA PRO A 211 -9.90 -14.09 11.97
C PRO A 211 -10.99 -14.11 10.89
N HIS A 212 -11.98 -13.20 10.98
CA HIS A 212 -13.09 -13.12 10.03
C HIS A 212 -12.79 -12.31 8.75
N LEU A 213 -11.67 -11.57 8.71
CA LEU A 213 -11.29 -10.78 7.55
C LEU A 213 -10.52 -11.62 6.52
N LYS A 214 -10.65 -11.28 5.25
CA LYS A 214 -9.97 -11.93 4.13
C LYS A 214 -8.83 -11.09 3.61
N LEU A 215 -7.78 -11.73 3.09
CA LEU A 215 -6.66 -11.08 2.41
C LEU A 215 -7.03 -10.54 1.01
N PHE A 216 -8.01 -11.15 0.36
CA PHE A 216 -8.43 -10.88 -1.03
C PHE A 216 -7.33 -11.02 -2.09
N TRP A 217 -6.12 -11.40 -1.71
CA TRP A 217 -4.96 -11.55 -2.59
C TRP A 217 -5.25 -12.48 -3.78
N ARG A 218 -5.69 -13.72 -3.51
CA ARG A 218 -5.91 -14.74 -4.56
C ARG A 218 -6.99 -14.33 -5.53
N GLU A 219 -8.11 -13.82 -5.02
CA GLU A 219 -9.23 -13.35 -5.83
C GLU A 219 -8.84 -12.15 -6.69
N ALA A 220 -8.03 -11.24 -6.17
CA ALA A 220 -7.57 -10.07 -6.90
C ALA A 220 -6.55 -10.45 -8.00
N VAL A 221 -5.60 -11.34 -7.70
CA VAL A 221 -4.65 -11.88 -8.70
C VAL A 221 -5.40 -12.55 -9.84
N GLN A 222 -6.37 -13.41 -9.53
CA GLN A 222 -7.21 -14.05 -10.55
C GLN A 222 -7.88 -13.01 -11.46
N LYS A 223 -8.41 -11.91 -10.90
CA LYS A 223 -9.04 -10.84 -11.71
C LYS A 223 -8.04 -10.10 -12.59
N LEU A 224 -6.82 -9.91 -12.12
CA LEU A 224 -5.75 -9.31 -12.93
C LEU A 224 -5.32 -10.25 -14.07
N GLU A 225 -5.17 -11.56 -13.81
CA GLU A 225 -4.87 -12.57 -14.84
C GLU A 225 -5.99 -12.65 -15.91
N GLU A 226 -7.26 -12.61 -15.48
CA GLU A 226 -8.41 -12.54 -16.39
C GLU A 226 -8.34 -11.29 -17.28
N ALA A 227 -7.75 -10.20 -16.81
CA ALA A 227 -7.53 -8.95 -17.53
C ALA A 227 -6.20 -8.88 -18.29
N ALA A 228 -5.40 -9.97 -18.35
CA ALA A 228 -4.05 -10.01 -18.92
C ALA A 228 -3.07 -9.06 -18.21
N GLY A 229 -3.11 -9.09 -16.89
CA GLY A 229 -2.34 -8.20 -16.01
C GLY A 229 -1.13 -8.88 -15.35
N GLU A 230 -0.51 -9.88 -15.97
CA GLU A 230 0.62 -10.64 -15.41
C GLU A 230 1.81 -9.71 -15.11
N GLU A 231 2.08 -8.76 -15.98
CA GLU A 231 3.14 -7.76 -15.77
C GLU A 231 2.80 -6.83 -14.58
N GLN A 232 1.53 -6.40 -14.47
CA GLN A 232 1.07 -5.60 -13.35
C GLN A 232 1.17 -6.37 -12.03
N ILE A 233 0.81 -7.65 -12.00
CA ILE A 233 0.96 -8.51 -10.82
C ILE A 233 2.42 -8.54 -10.40
N SER A 234 3.33 -8.83 -11.33
CA SER A 234 4.76 -8.90 -11.05
C SER A 234 5.32 -7.56 -10.53
N LEU A 235 4.97 -6.45 -11.17
CA LEU A 235 5.47 -5.13 -10.77
C LEU A 235 4.86 -4.66 -9.45
N LEU A 236 3.54 -4.76 -9.29
CA LEU A 236 2.81 -4.15 -8.18
C LEU A 236 2.85 -4.97 -6.87
N SER A 237 3.07 -6.28 -6.97
CA SER A 237 3.02 -7.20 -5.83
C SER A 237 4.36 -7.81 -5.45
N VAL A 238 5.35 -7.74 -6.34
CA VAL A 238 6.68 -8.31 -6.11
C VAL A 238 7.76 -7.23 -6.27
N THR A 239 7.95 -6.74 -7.48
CA THR A 239 9.11 -5.90 -7.82
C THR A 239 9.11 -4.57 -7.07
N ASN A 240 8.05 -3.79 -7.21
CA ASN A 240 7.97 -2.46 -6.61
C ASN A 240 7.90 -2.50 -5.08
N PRO A 241 7.07 -3.36 -4.44
CA PRO A 241 7.11 -3.47 -2.98
C PRO A 241 8.49 -3.88 -2.44
N GLN A 242 9.19 -4.83 -3.07
CA GLN A 242 10.53 -5.22 -2.64
C GLN A 242 11.56 -4.08 -2.78
N ARG A 243 11.35 -3.13 -3.69
CA ARG A 243 12.20 -1.95 -3.84
C ARG A 243 12.09 -1.01 -2.63
N VAL A 244 10.90 -0.92 -1.99
CA VAL A 244 10.73 -0.18 -0.72
C VAL A 244 11.60 -0.79 0.38
N PHE A 245 11.70 -2.12 0.48
CA PHE A 245 12.58 -2.80 1.44
C PHE A 245 14.08 -2.48 1.25
N ARG A 246 14.47 -1.97 0.07
CA ARG A 246 15.83 -1.56 -0.29
C ARG A 246 15.99 -0.04 -0.42
N ASP A 247 14.97 0.72 -0.05
CA ASP A 247 14.89 2.18 -0.21
C ASP A 247 15.08 2.66 -1.66
N GLU A 248 14.59 1.88 -2.62
CA GLU A 248 14.64 2.18 -4.05
C GLU A 248 13.28 2.66 -4.57
N GLU A 249 13.27 3.57 -5.55
CA GLU A 249 12.03 4.02 -6.20
C GLU A 249 11.37 2.90 -7.03
N PRO A 250 10.03 2.85 -7.12
CA PRO A 250 9.34 1.85 -7.92
C PRO A 250 9.67 1.99 -9.41
N LEU A 251 9.62 0.88 -10.11
CA LEU A 251 9.65 0.89 -11.58
C LEU A 251 8.30 1.37 -12.12
N PRO A 252 8.30 2.05 -13.28
CA PRO A 252 7.06 2.43 -13.94
C PRO A 252 6.18 1.22 -14.24
N VAL A 253 4.88 1.35 -13.99
CA VAL A 253 3.90 0.31 -14.26
C VAL A 253 3.17 0.66 -15.56
N PRO A 254 3.16 -0.23 -16.57
CA PRO A 254 2.43 0.04 -17.81
C PRO A 254 0.91 0.03 -17.58
N PRO A 255 0.14 0.76 -18.40
CA PRO A 255 -1.31 0.71 -18.36
C PRO A 255 -1.86 -0.71 -18.53
N LEU A 256 -2.82 -1.12 -17.70
CA LEU A 256 -3.53 -2.38 -17.86
C LEU A 256 -4.58 -2.25 -18.96
N LEU A 257 -4.28 -2.76 -20.15
CA LEU A 257 -5.12 -2.55 -21.34
C LEU A 257 -6.27 -3.56 -21.48
N GLY A 258 -6.25 -4.66 -20.72
CA GLY A 258 -7.24 -5.74 -20.84
C GLY A 258 -7.23 -6.46 -22.19
N LYS A 259 -7.72 -7.68 -22.23
CA LYS A 259 -7.73 -8.51 -23.48
C LYS A 259 -8.46 -7.85 -24.65
N ARG A 260 -9.52 -7.11 -24.38
CA ARG A 260 -10.35 -6.48 -25.43
C ARG A 260 -9.67 -5.30 -26.13
N THR A 261 -8.86 -4.55 -25.39
CA THR A 261 -8.15 -3.37 -25.92
C THR A 261 -6.94 -3.76 -26.77
N LEU A 262 -6.27 -4.88 -26.45
CA LEU A 262 -5.19 -5.42 -27.28
C LEU A 262 -5.70 -5.80 -28.69
N TRP A 263 -6.84 -6.47 -28.78
CA TRP A 263 -7.45 -6.82 -30.07
C TRP A 263 -7.94 -5.59 -30.84
N THR A 264 -8.46 -4.57 -30.18
CA THR A 264 -8.88 -3.33 -30.85
C THR A 264 -7.70 -2.58 -31.44
N ARG A 265 -6.58 -2.46 -30.69
CA ARG A 265 -5.34 -1.82 -31.21
C ARG A 265 -4.67 -2.63 -32.31
N LEU A 266 -4.67 -3.96 -32.22
CA LEU A 266 -4.17 -4.81 -33.32
C LEU A 266 -5.00 -4.62 -34.61
N ARG A 267 -6.32 -4.52 -34.48
CA ARG A 267 -7.19 -4.21 -35.60
C ARG A 267 -6.96 -2.81 -36.19
N GLU A 268 -6.78 -1.81 -35.35
CA GLU A 268 -6.46 -0.44 -35.79
C GLU A 268 -5.10 -0.40 -36.50
N PHE A 269 -4.10 -1.08 -35.96
CA PHE A 269 -2.77 -1.20 -36.58
C PHE A 269 -2.82 -1.91 -37.94
N LEU A 270 -3.54 -3.03 -38.02
CA LEU A 270 -3.70 -3.79 -39.24
C LEU A 270 -4.56 -3.05 -40.31
N ASN A 271 -5.50 -2.20 -39.87
CA ASN A 271 -6.30 -1.39 -40.76
C ASN A 271 -5.58 -0.12 -41.28
N LEU A 272 -4.52 0.33 -40.57
CA LEU A 272 -3.65 1.44 -41.00
C LEU A 272 -2.65 1.00 -42.08
N GLU A 273 -2.38 -0.31 -42.24
CA GLU A 273 -1.55 -0.84 -43.33
C GLU A 273 -2.33 -1.13 -44.65
N GLN A 274 -3.64 -0.90 -44.64
CA GLN A 274 -4.50 -1.14 -45.83
C GLN A 274 -5.03 0.15 -46.49
N ASN A 275 -4.59 1.32 -46.08
CA ASN A 275 -4.80 2.62 -46.69
C ASN A 275 -3.44 3.28 -46.96
#